data_b43e4b74d08092b1038a94656d4f7673
#
_entry.id   b43e4b74d08092b1038a94656d4f7673
#
_cell.length_a   1.000
_cell.length_b   1.000
_cell.length_c   1.000
_cell.angle_alpha   90.00
_cell.angle_beta   90.00
_cell.angle_gamma   90.00
#
_symmetry.space_group_name_H-M   'P 1'
#
loop_
_entity.id
_entity.type
_entity.pdbx_description
1 polymer ?
#
loop_
_entity_poly.entity_id
_entity_poly.type
_entity_poly.pdbx_seq_one_letter_code
_entity_poly.pdbx_strand_id
1 'polypeptide(L)'
;MRLEMSPERRVIVDIDDDPPGVELFIHSSGTEHIGMRGVLSIADLLADTGVCLKVETSLAAYGFPLIRLLREKGFRVFADTKAFYLERAMEGVARRLKPYAPAFATVACRAGRDAMAIFKDALPDTIVLGVTVPTDQKEPSRGFATIAEEVMHLAALSNDAGVDGLVLAPGELLKIRLNFPNMILVTPNQRPCWGMVEKDDQNPDRGGTPELSLTWGADYLVVGKPVKQYVNPDTGEVDIWAGVSRLVGDVRTKSTELRIG
;
A
#
# COMPACT_ATOMS: atom_id res chain seq x y z
N MET A 1 21.42 -7.55 -3.40
CA MET A 1 21.12 -8.54 -2.34
C MET A 1 19.76 -8.15 -1.78
N ARG A 2 18.66 -8.79 -2.22
CA ARG A 2 17.34 -8.56 -1.62
C ARG A 2 17.40 -9.05 -0.18
N LEU A 3 17.01 -8.15 0.75
CA LEU A 3 16.87 -8.54 2.16
C LEU A 3 15.90 -9.72 2.26
N GLU A 4 16.31 -10.78 2.96
CA GLU A 4 15.41 -11.87 3.32
C GLU A 4 14.34 -11.32 4.28
N MET A 5 13.20 -10.96 3.70
CA MET A 5 12.05 -10.54 4.49
C MET A 5 11.20 -11.74 4.86
N SER A 6 10.77 -11.79 6.11
CA SER A 6 9.76 -12.74 6.54
C SER A 6 8.41 -12.47 5.82
N PRO A 7 7.61 -13.51 5.56
CA PRO A 7 6.38 -13.41 4.76
C PRO A 7 5.39 -12.35 5.26
N GLU A 8 5.19 -12.27 6.57
CA GLU A 8 4.31 -11.27 7.20
C GLU A 8 4.74 -9.83 6.92
N ARG A 9 6.05 -9.57 6.81
CA ARG A 9 6.58 -8.25 6.49
C ARG A 9 6.36 -7.83 5.04
N ARG A 10 6.00 -8.78 4.16
CA ARG A 10 5.64 -8.52 2.76
C ARG A 10 4.16 -8.12 2.60
N VAL A 11 3.35 -8.36 3.61
CA VAL A 11 1.93 -8.04 3.61
C VAL A 11 1.70 -6.67 4.25
N ILE A 12 1.00 -5.81 3.52
CA ILE A 12 0.56 -4.50 3.95
C ILE A 12 -0.97 -4.53 3.95
N VAL A 13 -1.60 -4.30 5.10
CA VAL A 13 -3.05 -4.27 5.23
C VAL A 13 -3.54 -2.83 5.19
N ASP A 14 -4.43 -2.55 4.25
CA ASP A 14 -5.14 -1.27 4.15
C ASP A 14 -6.31 -1.27 5.13
N ILE A 15 -6.26 -0.36 6.09
CA ILE A 15 -7.22 -0.30 7.20
C ILE A 15 -8.19 0.88 7.11
N ASP A 16 -8.19 1.63 6.02
CA ASP A 16 -9.00 2.84 5.86
C ASP A 16 -10.48 2.59 5.56
N ASP A 17 -10.82 1.45 4.95
CA ASP A 17 -12.22 1.13 4.62
C ASP A 17 -12.92 0.42 5.78
N ASP A 18 -14.23 0.66 5.93
CA ASP A 18 -15.04 0.09 6.99
C ASP A 18 -15.20 -1.43 6.84
N PRO A 19 -14.78 -2.26 7.82
CA PRO A 19 -15.19 -3.65 7.85
C PRO A 19 -16.64 -3.74 8.35
N PRO A 20 -17.43 -4.73 7.86
CA PRO A 20 -18.74 -5.00 8.40
C PRO A 20 -18.66 -5.29 9.91
N GLY A 21 -19.51 -4.65 10.70
CA GLY A 21 -19.63 -4.91 12.15
C GLY A 21 -18.81 -3.99 13.07
N VAL A 22 -18.02 -3.05 12.54
CA VAL A 22 -17.44 -1.98 13.36
C VAL A 22 -18.44 -0.85 13.52
N GLU A 23 -18.68 -0.37 14.75
CA GLU A 23 -19.58 0.74 15.02
C GLU A 23 -19.18 1.98 14.22
N LEU A 24 -20.02 2.38 13.29
CA LEU A 24 -19.87 3.57 12.48
C LEU A 24 -20.24 4.79 13.32
N PHE A 25 -19.34 5.73 13.47
CA PHE A 25 -19.69 7.04 13.97
C PHE A 25 -20.20 7.89 12.79
N ILE A 26 -21.52 8.10 12.74
CA ILE A 26 -22.13 9.03 11.78
C ILE A 26 -21.69 10.42 12.16
N HIS A 27 -20.87 11.04 11.34
CA HIS A 27 -20.61 12.46 11.44
C HIS A 27 -21.86 13.23 10.97
N SER A 28 -22.12 14.42 11.54
CA SER A 28 -23.26 15.29 11.20
C SER A 28 -23.41 15.67 9.72
N SER A 29 -22.44 15.28 8.86
CA SER A 29 -22.47 15.43 7.39
C SER A 29 -23.09 14.25 6.64
N GLY A 30 -23.53 13.18 7.32
CA GLY A 30 -24.13 12.00 6.69
C GLY A 30 -23.16 11.09 5.91
N THR A 31 -21.86 11.34 6.00
CA THR A 31 -20.82 10.44 5.44
C THR A 31 -20.36 9.48 6.52
N GLU A 32 -20.46 8.19 6.22
CA GLU A 32 -19.93 7.11 7.07
C GLU A 32 -18.41 7.10 6.95
N HIS A 33 -17.73 7.35 8.07
CA HIS A 33 -16.26 7.21 8.17
C HIS A 33 -15.90 6.33 9.36
N ILE A 34 -14.93 5.47 9.20
CA ILE A 34 -14.26 4.82 10.34
C ILE A 34 -13.73 5.94 11.26
N GLY A 35 -14.27 6.01 12.46
CA GLY A 35 -13.71 6.86 13.50
C GLY A 35 -12.31 6.37 13.88
N MET A 36 -11.49 7.26 14.49
CA MET A 36 -10.15 6.86 14.98
C MET A 36 -10.18 5.57 15.83
N ARG A 37 -11.26 5.39 16.61
CA ARG A 37 -11.47 4.15 17.40
C ARG A 37 -11.57 2.92 16.53
N GLY A 38 -12.27 2.99 15.38
CA GLY A 38 -12.38 1.89 14.43
C GLY A 38 -11.01 1.50 13.85
N VAL A 39 -10.22 2.48 13.41
CA VAL A 39 -8.84 2.26 12.94
C VAL A 39 -7.98 1.58 14.00
N LEU A 40 -8.06 2.06 15.25
CA LEU A 40 -7.30 1.47 16.36
C LEU A 40 -7.81 0.07 16.75
N SER A 41 -9.12 -0.19 16.65
CA SER A 41 -9.70 -1.53 16.89
C SER A 41 -9.24 -2.54 15.85
N ILE A 42 -9.18 -2.16 14.56
CA ILE A 42 -8.60 -3.04 13.53
C ILE A 42 -7.12 -3.31 13.83
N ALA A 43 -6.37 -2.30 14.23
CA ALA A 43 -4.98 -2.50 14.64
C ALA A 43 -4.88 -3.48 15.83
N ASP A 44 -5.76 -3.38 16.84
CA ASP A 44 -5.77 -4.32 17.97
C ASP A 44 -6.09 -5.76 17.53
N LEU A 45 -7.02 -5.95 16.59
CA LEU A 45 -7.32 -7.26 16.00
C LEU A 45 -6.12 -7.87 15.25
N LEU A 46 -5.26 -7.03 14.69
CA LEU A 46 -4.09 -7.46 13.91
C LEU A 46 -2.79 -7.50 14.73
N ALA A 47 -2.86 -7.26 16.04
CA ALA A 47 -1.70 -7.39 16.92
C ALA A 47 -1.04 -8.76 16.71
N ASP A 48 0.27 -8.81 16.81
CA ASP A 48 1.09 -10.04 16.66
C ASP A 48 1.11 -10.69 15.25
N THR A 49 0.40 -10.14 14.26
CA THR A 49 0.47 -10.64 12.88
C THR A 49 1.78 -10.29 12.16
N GLY A 50 2.49 -9.25 12.63
CA GLY A 50 3.74 -8.76 12.01
C GLY A 50 3.56 -8.01 10.69
N VAL A 51 2.33 -7.78 10.24
CA VAL A 51 2.03 -7.04 9.00
C VAL A 51 2.31 -5.53 9.15
N CYS A 52 2.38 -4.84 8.03
CA CYS A 52 2.42 -3.38 7.98
C CYS A 52 0.99 -2.85 7.79
N LEU A 53 0.65 -1.75 8.45
CA LEU A 53 -0.66 -1.10 8.29
C LEU A 53 -0.53 0.12 7.36
N LYS A 54 -1.36 0.17 6.31
CA LYS A 54 -1.49 1.33 5.42
C LYS A 54 -2.64 2.22 5.89
N VAL A 55 -2.39 3.51 5.95
CA VAL A 55 -3.36 4.57 6.22
C VAL A 55 -3.27 5.66 5.16
N GLU A 56 -4.40 6.11 4.64
CA GLU A 56 -4.55 7.11 3.59
C GLU A 56 -5.63 8.12 3.96
N THR A 57 -6.92 7.75 3.86
CA THR A 57 -8.04 8.62 4.20
C THR A 57 -8.08 8.94 5.68
N SER A 58 -7.70 7.99 6.52
CA SER A 58 -7.52 8.22 7.97
C SER A 58 -6.42 9.23 8.28
N LEU A 59 -5.37 9.33 7.47
CA LEU A 59 -4.36 10.41 7.60
C LEU A 59 -4.94 11.77 7.27
N ALA A 60 -5.81 11.86 6.27
CA ALA A 60 -6.49 13.10 5.93
C ALA A 60 -7.42 13.56 7.07
N ALA A 61 -8.07 12.61 7.75
CA ALA A 61 -9.00 12.88 8.84
C ALA A 61 -8.30 13.20 10.17
N TYR A 62 -7.23 12.47 10.52
CA TYR A 62 -6.61 12.50 11.87
C TYR A 62 -5.17 13.02 11.88
N GLY A 63 -4.59 13.25 10.73
CA GLY A 63 -3.23 13.75 10.57
C GLY A 63 -2.15 12.74 10.97
N PHE A 64 -0.91 13.19 10.93
CA PHE A 64 0.26 12.35 11.22
C PHE A 64 0.36 11.78 12.64
N PRO A 65 -0.28 12.34 13.70
CA PRO A 65 -0.32 11.69 15.01
C PRO A 65 -0.87 10.26 15.01
N LEU A 66 -1.77 9.90 14.06
CA LEU A 66 -2.24 8.53 13.87
C LEU A 66 -1.07 7.54 13.64
N ILE A 67 -0.06 7.94 12.89
CA ILE A 67 1.14 7.11 12.64
C ILE A 67 1.82 6.75 13.96
N ARG A 68 1.94 7.70 14.88
CA ARG A 68 2.53 7.46 16.20
C ARG A 68 1.73 6.46 16.99
N LEU A 69 0.40 6.61 17.04
CA LEU A 69 -0.49 5.70 17.78
C LEU A 69 -0.37 4.25 17.28
N LEU A 70 -0.33 4.05 15.96
CA LEU A 70 -0.16 2.72 15.37
C LEU A 70 1.25 2.16 15.63
N ARG A 71 2.29 3.00 15.62
CA ARG A 71 3.65 2.57 15.96
C ARG A 71 3.81 2.20 17.44
N GLU A 72 3.15 2.92 18.33
CA GLU A 72 3.11 2.58 19.77
C GLU A 72 2.45 1.24 20.03
N LYS A 73 1.54 0.78 19.13
CA LYS A 73 0.98 -0.58 19.11
C LYS A 73 1.92 -1.63 18.46
N GLY A 74 3.12 -1.25 18.05
CA GLY A 74 4.13 -2.15 17.49
C GLY A 74 4.11 -2.29 15.96
N PHE A 75 3.24 -1.60 15.25
CA PHE A 75 3.15 -1.72 13.79
C PHE A 75 4.19 -0.90 13.04
N ARG A 76 4.63 -1.44 11.92
CA ARG A 76 5.18 -0.63 10.82
C ARG A 76 4.01 0.07 10.14
N VAL A 77 4.18 1.34 9.79
CA VAL A 77 3.09 2.13 9.20
C VAL A 77 3.49 2.59 7.79
N PHE A 78 2.60 2.37 6.85
CA PHE A 78 2.67 2.91 5.51
C PHE A 78 1.76 4.15 5.44
N ALA A 79 2.38 5.32 5.44
CA ALA A 79 1.71 6.60 5.26
C ALA A 79 1.49 6.85 3.76
N ASP A 80 0.30 6.51 3.26
CA ASP A 80 -0.02 6.66 1.84
C ASP A 80 -0.48 8.10 1.54
N THR A 81 0.48 9.01 1.63
CA THR A 81 0.25 10.47 1.50
C THR A 81 -0.01 10.90 0.06
N LYS A 82 0.45 10.13 -0.93
CA LYS A 82 0.43 10.50 -2.36
C LYS A 82 0.78 11.98 -2.58
N ALA A 83 1.82 12.46 -1.84
CA ALA A 83 2.17 13.87 -1.79
C ALA A 83 2.33 14.45 -3.20
N PHE A 84 1.59 15.52 -3.48
CA PHE A 84 1.59 16.21 -4.77
C PHE A 84 1.54 17.71 -4.54
N TYR A 85 2.71 18.32 -4.39
CA TYR A 85 2.86 19.72 -4.06
C TYR A 85 4.01 20.35 -4.84
N LEU A 86 4.05 21.67 -4.89
CA LEU A 86 5.23 22.42 -5.32
C LEU A 86 6.40 22.14 -4.36
N GLU A 87 7.63 22.23 -4.86
CA GLU A 87 8.88 21.85 -4.16
C GLU A 87 8.96 22.35 -2.70
N ARG A 88 8.72 23.65 -2.47
CA ARG A 88 8.75 24.22 -1.12
C ARG A 88 7.72 23.61 -0.18
N ALA A 89 6.52 23.35 -0.67
CA ALA A 89 5.46 22.71 0.12
C ALA A 89 5.75 21.22 0.33
N MET A 90 6.34 20.56 -0.67
CA MET A 90 6.79 19.16 -0.61
C MET A 90 7.78 18.96 0.54
N GLU A 91 8.81 19.80 0.62
CA GLU A 91 9.77 19.79 1.75
C GLU A 91 9.06 20.01 3.10
N GLY A 92 8.13 20.96 3.15
CA GLY A 92 7.35 21.26 4.36
C GLY A 92 6.51 20.09 4.85
N VAL A 93 5.88 19.33 3.95
CA VAL A 93 5.12 18.12 4.28
C VAL A 93 6.06 17.02 4.79
N ALA A 94 7.15 16.75 4.07
CA ALA A 94 8.13 15.74 4.46
C ALA A 94 8.74 16.01 5.84
N ARG A 95 9.13 17.26 6.12
CA ARG A 95 9.64 17.67 7.43
C ARG A 95 8.64 17.48 8.57
N ARG A 96 7.35 17.69 8.31
CA ARG A 96 6.29 17.43 9.32
C ARG A 96 6.02 15.96 9.51
N LEU A 97 6.18 15.13 8.47
CA LEU A 97 6.00 13.69 8.54
C LEU A 97 7.17 13.00 9.27
N LYS A 98 8.41 13.48 9.08
CA LYS A 98 9.64 12.88 9.61
C LYS A 98 9.60 12.49 11.09
N PRO A 99 9.10 13.33 12.05
CA PRO A 99 9.06 12.97 13.47
C PRO A 99 8.20 11.77 13.81
N TYR A 100 7.26 11.39 12.93
CA TYR A 100 6.39 10.23 13.11
C TYR A 100 7.01 8.93 12.59
N ALA A 101 8.14 9.03 11.85
CA ALA A 101 8.95 7.93 11.35
C ALA A 101 8.13 6.77 10.76
N PRO A 102 7.29 7.01 9.73
CA PRO A 102 6.61 5.92 9.04
C PRO A 102 7.63 4.99 8.37
N ALA A 103 7.28 3.71 8.24
CA ALA A 103 8.13 2.77 7.51
C ALA A 103 8.15 3.08 6.01
N PHE A 104 7.01 3.52 5.48
CA PHE A 104 6.84 3.94 4.09
C PHE A 104 6.09 5.27 4.01
N ALA A 105 6.40 6.06 2.98
CA ALA A 105 5.61 7.23 2.59
C ALA A 105 5.51 7.30 1.07
N THR A 106 4.41 7.82 0.54
CA THR A 106 4.21 7.92 -0.90
C THR A 106 4.26 9.36 -1.41
N VAL A 107 4.81 9.50 -2.60
CA VAL A 107 4.80 10.72 -3.40
C VAL A 107 4.25 10.42 -4.79
N ALA A 108 3.42 11.28 -5.35
CA ALA A 108 2.93 11.11 -6.70
C ALA A 108 4.08 11.33 -7.70
N CYS A 109 4.35 10.37 -8.59
CA CYS A 109 5.40 10.51 -9.61
C CYS A 109 5.14 11.71 -10.55
N ARG A 110 3.86 12.04 -10.76
CA ARG A 110 3.43 13.20 -11.55
C ARG A 110 3.79 14.56 -10.92
N ALA A 111 4.26 14.59 -9.66
CA ALA A 111 4.79 15.81 -9.05
C ALA A 111 6.12 16.26 -9.69
N GLY A 112 6.76 15.36 -10.44
CA GLY A 112 8.01 15.63 -11.13
C GLY A 112 9.24 15.23 -10.32
N ARG A 113 10.37 15.10 -11.04
CA ARG A 113 11.64 14.60 -10.50
C ARG A 113 12.11 15.38 -9.27
N ASP A 114 12.15 16.71 -9.37
CA ASP A 114 12.76 17.54 -8.32
C ASP A 114 11.90 17.56 -7.05
N ALA A 115 10.57 17.59 -7.18
CA ALA A 115 9.67 17.46 -6.04
C ALA A 115 9.78 16.10 -5.33
N MET A 116 9.94 15.01 -6.11
CA MET A 116 10.17 13.67 -5.55
C MET A 116 11.52 13.59 -4.82
N ALA A 117 12.59 14.13 -5.42
CA ALA A 117 13.93 14.17 -4.80
C ALA A 117 13.91 14.93 -3.47
N ILE A 118 13.29 16.12 -3.44
CA ILE A 118 13.14 16.92 -2.21
C ILE A 118 12.39 16.14 -1.13
N PHE A 119 11.32 15.44 -1.50
CA PHE A 119 10.55 14.62 -0.54
C PHE A 119 11.40 13.48 0.02
N LYS A 120 12.16 12.79 -0.83
CA LYS A 120 13.07 11.70 -0.44
C LYS A 120 14.19 12.19 0.46
N ASP A 121 14.87 13.27 0.11
CA ASP A 121 15.99 13.84 0.88
C ASP A 121 15.57 14.25 2.29
N ALA A 122 14.34 14.75 2.44
CA ALA A 122 13.82 15.14 3.74
C ALA A 122 13.44 13.95 4.64
N LEU A 123 13.30 12.73 4.07
CA LEU A 123 12.87 11.50 4.74
C LEU A 123 13.91 10.37 4.61
N PRO A 124 15.16 10.54 5.09
CA PRO A 124 16.24 9.57 4.87
C PRO A 124 15.97 8.19 5.47
N ASP A 125 15.24 8.12 6.59
CA ASP A 125 14.96 6.89 7.35
C ASP A 125 13.61 6.24 6.96
N THR A 126 12.89 6.82 5.98
CA THR A 126 11.62 6.33 5.48
C THR A 126 11.80 5.79 4.05
N ILE A 127 11.22 4.64 3.75
CA ILE A 127 11.15 4.14 2.38
C ILE A 127 10.14 5.02 1.62
N VAL A 128 10.64 5.82 0.68
CA VAL A 128 9.80 6.69 -0.16
C VAL A 128 9.46 5.97 -1.47
N LEU A 129 8.16 5.88 -1.75
CA LEU A 129 7.63 5.19 -2.91
C LEU A 129 6.94 6.18 -3.86
N GLY A 130 7.33 6.16 -5.12
CA GLY A 130 6.64 6.87 -6.18
C GLY A 130 5.35 6.16 -6.58
N VAL A 131 4.21 6.85 -6.51
CA VAL A 131 2.93 6.31 -7.02
C VAL A 131 2.87 6.62 -8.52
N THR A 132 2.83 5.58 -9.34
CA THR A 132 2.77 5.71 -10.82
C THR A 132 1.36 6.11 -11.28
N VAL A 133 0.67 5.23 -12.01
CA VAL A 133 -0.72 5.45 -12.42
C VAL A 133 -1.64 4.72 -11.45
N PRO A 134 -2.55 5.43 -10.74
CA PRO A 134 -3.51 4.81 -9.83
C PRO A 134 -4.28 3.66 -10.47
N THR A 135 -4.58 2.61 -9.70
CA THR A 135 -5.18 1.36 -10.23
C THR A 135 -6.63 1.49 -10.71
N ASP A 136 -7.33 2.53 -10.31
CA ASP A 136 -8.68 2.88 -10.75
C ASP A 136 -8.70 3.60 -12.11
N GLN A 137 -7.57 4.17 -12.56
CA GLN A 137 -7.48 4.82 -13.86
C GLN A 137 -7.56 3.82 -15.01
N LYS A 138 -8.40 4.14 -16.01
CA LYS A 138 -8.62 3.30 -17.20
C LYS A 138 -7.87 3.81 -18.42
N GLU A 139 -7.52 5.09 -18.44
CA GLU A 139 -6.89 5.76 -19.56
C GLU A 139 -5.55 6.40 -19.12
N PRO A 140 -4.56 6.48 -20.01
CA PRO A 140 -3.33 7.18 -19.74
C PRO A 140 -3.56 8.71 -19.68
N SER A 141 -2.63 9.42 -19.06
CA SER A 141 -2.61 10.87 -19.12
C SER A 141 -2.34 11.36 -20.55
N ARG A 142 -2.76 12.60 -20.82
CA ARG A 142 -2.52 13.24 -22.12
C ARG A 142 -1.02 13.22 -22.45
N GLY A 143 -0.69 12.74 -23.64
CA GLY A 143 0.69 12.64 -24.13
C GLY A 143 1.26 11.23 -24.14
N PHE A 144 0.55 10.25 -23.56
CA PHE A 144 0.91 8.83 -23.62
C PHE A 144 -0.12 8.06 -24.44
N ALA A 145 0.33 7.07 -25.21
CA ALA A 145 -0.55 6.21 -25.99
C ALA A 145 -1.16 5.10 -25.12
N THR A 146 -0.44 4.66 -24.08
CA THR A 146 -0.90 3.59 -23.19
C THR A 146 -0.51 3.88 -21.71
N ILE A 147 -1.26 3.29 -20.78
CA ILE A 147 -0.88 3.31 -19.35
C ILE A 147 0.52 2.70 -19.13
N ALA A 148 0.86 1.65 -19.87
CA ALA A 148 2.18 1.01 -19.76
C ALA A 148 3.35 1.92 -20.17
N GLU A 149 3.16 2.79 -21.15
CA GLU A 149 4.14 3.84 -21.50
C GLU A 149 4.26 4.89 -20.41
N GLU A 150 3.13 5.36 -19.88
CA GLU A 150 3.13 6.33 -18.78
C GLU A 150 3.82 5.76 -17.54
N VAL A 151 3.49 4.52 -17.14
CA VAL A 151 4.12 3.86 -15.99
C VAL A 151 5.63 3.73 -16.18
N MET A 152 6.10 3.36 -17.36
CA MET A 152 7.53 3.26 -17.66
C MET A 152 8.23 4.63 -17.56
N HIS A 153 7.61 5.67 -18.09
CA HIS A 153 8.12 7.05 -17.98
C HIS A 153 8.20 7.50 -16.51
N LEU A 154 7.13 7.29 -15.74
CA LEU A 154 7.07 7.66 -14.34
C LEU A 154 8.07 6.86 -13.49
N ALA A 155 8.31 5.60 -13.83
CA ALA A 155 9.32 4.77 -13.18
C ALA A 155 10.74 5.30 -13.42
N ALA A 156 11.06 5.67 -14.67
CA ALA A 156 12.35 6.28 -14.98
C ALA A 156 12.55 7.59 -14.22
N LEU A 157 11.53 8.45 -14.20
CA LEU A 157 11.57 9.73 -13.48
C LEU A 157 11.79 9.52 -11.98
N SER A 158 11.15 8.50 -11.40
CA SER A 158 11.27 8.14 -9.99
C SER A 158 12.67 7.60 -9.65
N ASN A 159 13.23 6.76 -10.54
CA ASN A 159 14.59 6.27 -10.39
C ASN A 159 15.60 7.42 -10.43
N ASP A 160 15.44 8.38 -11.35
CA ASP A 160 16.29 9.57 -11.48
C ASP A 160 16.15 10.53 -10.30
N ALA A 161 14.99 10.54 -9.64
CA ALA A 161 14.74 11.29 -8.40
C ALA A 161 15.34 10.62 -7.15
N GLY A 162 15.83 9.38 -7.26
CA GLY A 162 16.42 8.64 -6.15
C GLY A 162 15.41 8.14 -5.11
N VAL A 163 14.12 8.02 -5.44
CA VAL A 163 13.15 7.38 -4.53
C VAL A 163 13.41 5.87 -4.45
N ASP A 164 13.06 5.25 -3.33
CA ASP A 164 13.46 3.87 -3.02
C ASP A 164 12.68 2.82 -3.84
N GLY A 165 11.49 3.19 -4.33
CA GLY A 165 10.64 2.24 -5.03
C GLY A 165 9.38 2.84 -5.61
N LEU A 166 8.48 1.97 -6.03
CA LEU A 166 7.26 2.33 -6.74
C LEU A 166 6.03 1.63 -6.17
N VAL A 167 4.88 2.30 -6.28
CA VAL A 167 3.55 1.69 -6.18
C VAL A 167 2.99 1.60 -7.60
N LEU A 168 2.64 0.38 -8.04
CA LEU A 168 2.20 0.09 -9.41
C LEU A 168 1.27 -1.13 -9.45
N ALA A 169 0.47 -1.25 -10.51
CA ALA A 169 -0.45 -2.37 -10.68
C ALA A 169 0.28 -3.70 -10.93
N PRO A 170 -0.34 -4.86 -10.59
CA PRO A 170 0.26 -6.18 -10.79
C PRO A 170 0.77 -6.44 -12.21
N GLY A 171 -0.02 -6.10 -13.23
CA GLY A 171 0.35 -6.34 -14.63
C GLY A 171 1.59 -5.56 -15.13
N GLU A 172 2.05 -4.57 -14.37
CA GLU A 172 3.20 -3.74 -14.69
C GLU A 172 4.51 -4.25 -14.08
N LEU A 173 4.41 -5.11 -13.05
CA LEU A 173 5.52 -5.57 -12.22
C LEU A 173 6.68 -6.16 -13.01
N LEU A 174 6.41 -7.14 -13.88
CA LEU A 174 7.47 -7.85 -14.60
C LEU A 174 8.31 -6.89 -15.47
N LYS A 175 7.64 -6.01 -16.21
CA LYS A 175 8.31 -5.05 -17.07
C LYS A 175 9.15 -4.06 -16.26
N ILE A 176 8.61 -3.56 -15.15
CA ILE A 176 9.33 -2.63 -14.27
C ILE A 176 10.50 -3.33 -13.59
N ARG A 177 10.32 -4.55 -13.09
CA ARG A 177 11.39 -5.32 -12.44
C ARG A 177 12.59 -5.59 -13.38
N LEU A 178 12.32 -5.86 -14.66
CA LEU A 178 13.38 -6.10 -15.66
C LEU A 178 14.17 -4.81 -15.97
N ASN A 179 13.54 -3.65 -15.96
CA ASN A 179 14.19 -2.38 -16.29
C ASN A 179 14.78 -1.66 -15.05
N PHE A 180 14.20 -1.87 -13.86
CA PHE A 180 14.61 -1.25 -12.59
C PHE A 180 14.77 -2.30 -11.50
N PRO A 181 15.79 -3.19 -11.59
CA PRO A 181 15.93 -4.37 -10.74
C PRO A 181 16.10 -4.05 -9.25
N ASN A 182 16.60 -2.86 -8.93
CA ASN A 182 16.94 -2.46 -7.56
C ASN A 182 15.80 -1.70 -6.86
N MET A 183 14.77 -1.24 -7.58
CA MET A 183 13.64 -0.54 -6.97
C MET A 183 12.77 -1.49 -6.14
N ILE A 184 12.28 -1.01 -5.01
CA ILE A 184 11.26 -1.69 -4.22
C ILE A 184 9.93 -1.59 -4.96
N LEU A 185 9.27 -2.72 -5.20
CA LEU A 185 7.98 -2.76 -5.89
C LEU A 185 6.86 -3.14 -4.92
N VAL A 186 5.93 -2.22 -4.73
CA VAL A 186 4.74 -2.38 -3.91
C VAL A 186 3.52 -2.43 -4.83
N THR A 187 2.68 -3.45 -4.69
CA THR A 187 1.54 -3.60 -5.59
C THR A 187 0.22 -3.74 -4.82
N PRO A 188 -0.73 -2.82 -5.04
CA PRO A 188 -2.08 -2.89 -4.50
C PRO A 188 -2.98 -3.79 -5.37
N ASN A 189 -4.28 -3.73 -5.09
CA ASN A 189 -5.33 -4.45 -5.85
C ASN A 189 -5.10 -5.97 -5.88
N GLN A 190 -4.72 -6.53 -4.73
CA GLN A 190 -4.51 -7.97 -4.58
C GLN A 190 -5.84 -8.68 -4.34
N ARG A 191 -6.09 -9.73 -5.14
CA ARG A 191 -7.30 -10.55 -5.09
C ARG A 191 -6.90 -12.02 -4.95
N PRO A 192 -6.72 -12.52 -3.71
CA PRO A 192 -6.54 -13.95 -3.48
C PRO A 192 -7.73 -14.74 -4.03
N CYS A 193 -7.52 -15.95 -4.54
CA CYS A 193 -8.58 -16.75 -5.14
C CYS A 193 -9.75 -17.09 -4.17
N TRP A 194 -9.49 -17.03 -2.87
CA TRP A 194 -10.49 -17.22 -1.81
C TRP A 194 -11.14 -15.90 -1.33
N GLY A 195 -10.60 -14.75 -1.74
CA GLY A 195 -11.06 -13.42 -1.32
C GLY A 195 -12.09 -12.84 -2.27
N MET A 196 -13.30 -13.37 -2.24
CA MET A 196 -14.45 -12.79 -2.96
C MET A 196 -14.76 -11.41 -2.38
N VAL A 197 -14.85 -10.40 -3.24
CA VAL A 197 -15.20 -9.04 -2.85
C VAL A 197 -16.52 -8.67 -3.50
N GLU A 198 -17.55 -8.46 -2.67
CA GLU A 198 -18.80 -7.87 -3.13
C GLU A 198 -18.60 -6.39 -3.45
N LYS A 199 -19.10 -5.93 -4.61
CA LYS A 199 -19.02 -4.53 -5.06
C LYS A 199 -17.56 -4.02 -5.08
N ASP A 200 -16.70 -4.71 -5.84
CA ASP A 200 -15.32 -4.27 -6.03
C ASP A 200 -15.29 -2.94 -6.80
N ASP A 201 -14.66 -1.93 -6.22
CA ASP A 201 -14.48 -0.59 -6.78
C ASP A 201 -13.19 -0.46 -7.60
N GLN A 202 -12.33 -1.48 -7.55
CA GLN A 202 -11.08 -1.49 -8.28
C GLN A 202 -11.27 -1.96 -9.73
N ASN A 203 -10.42 -1.46 -10.62
CA ASN A 203 -10.39 -1.93 -12.00
C ASN A 203 -9.88 -3.39 -12.03
N PRO A 204 -10.72 -4.38 -12.43
CA PRO A 204 -10.32 -5.79 -12.45
C PRO A 204 -9.17 -6.05 -13.43
N ASP A 205 -9.08 -5.30 -14.53
CA ASP A 205 -8.01 -5.44 -15.53
C ASP A 205 -6.63 -5.04 -14.99
N ARG A 206 -6.61 -4.34 -13.86
CA ARG A 206 -5.39 -3.88 -13.18
C ARG A 206 -5.20 -4.54 -11.82
N GLY A 207 -5.93 -5.61 -11.51
CA GLY A 207 -5.78 -6.46 -10.34
C GLY A 207 -4.86 -7.64 -10.60
N GLY A 208 -4.52 -8.36 -9.53
CA GLY A 208 -3.74 -9.60 -9.62
C GLY A 208 -3.82 -10.43 -8.35
N THR A 209 -3.40 -11.68 -8.44
CA THR A 209 -3.28 -12.54 -7.26
C THR A 209 -1.94 -12.33 -6.56
N PRO A 210 -1.88 -12.58 -5.24
CA PRO A 210 -0.62 -12.53 -4.49
C PRO A 210 0.48 -13.39 -5.11
N GLU A 211 0.14 -14.60 -5.59
CA GLU A 211 1.07 -15.55 -6.17
C GLU A 211 1.69 -15.03 -7.47
N LEU A 212 0.88 -14.47 -8.37
CA LEU A 212 1.36 -13.87 -9.61
C LEU A 212 2.20 -12.62 -9.34
N SER A 213 1.75 -11.77 -8.45
CA SER A 213 2.47 -10.54 -8.09
C SER A 213 3.86 -10.85 -7.54
N LEU A 214 3.99 -11.84 -6.65
CA LEU A 214 5.27 -12.31 -6.14
C LEU A 214 6.15 -12.91 -7.24
N THR A 215 5.56 -13.71 -8.13
CA THR A 215 6.27 -14.31 -9.28
C THR A 215 6.82 -13.22 -10.21
N TRP A 216 6.08 -12.14 -10.43
CA TRP A 216 6.49 -11.00 -11.26
C TRP A 216 7.39 -9.99 -10.54
N GLY A 217 7.76 -10.30 -9.30
CA GLY A 217 8.80 -9.59 -8.57
C GLY A 217 8.33 -8.49 -7.65
N ALA A 218 7.08 -8.53 -7.18
CA ALA A 218 6.66 -7.67 -6.08
C ALA A 218 7.48 -7.93 -4.82
N ASP A 219 7.87 -6.87 -4.12
CA ASP A 219 8.47 -6.96 -2.79
C ASP A 219 7.40 -6.90 -1.70
N TYR A 220 6.34 -6.11 -1.91
CA TYR A 220 5.23 -5.94 -0.97
C TYR A 220 3.88 -5.99 -1.69
N LEU A 221 2.89 -6.54 -1.00
CA LEU A 221 1.51 -6.67 -1.45
C LEU A 221 0.61 -5.82 -0.55
N VAL A 222 -0.22 -4.94 -1.14
CA VAL A 222 -1.23 -4.19 -0.39
C VAL A 222 -2.59 -4.83 -0.59
N VAL A 223 -3.24 -5.18 0.50
CA VAL A 223 -4.56 -5.83 0.52
C VAL A 223 -5.50 -5.07 1.46
N GLY A 224 -6.74 -4.91 1.07
CA GLY A 224 -7.79 -4.28 1.87
C GLY A 224 -9.01 -5.19 1.98
N LYS A 225 -10.04 -4.92 1.18
CA LYS A 225 -11.33 -5.63 1.20
C LYS A 225 -11.26 -7.16 1.32
N PRO A 226 -10.40 -7.89 0.55
CA PRO A 226 -10.39 -9.36 0.63
C PRO A 226 -10.15 -9.92 2.03
N VAL A 227 -9.29 -9.29 2.83
CA VAL A 227 -9.02 -9.74 4.21
C VAL A 227 -10.01 -9.15 5.20
N LYS A 228 -10.48 -7.92 4.98
CA LYS A 228 -11.46 -7.26 5.86
C LYS A 228 -12.87 -7.85 5.75
N GLN A 229 -13.20 -8.46 4.61
CA GLN A 229 -14.49 -9.11 4.34
C GLN A 229 -14.36 -10.65 4.37
N TYR A 230 -13.25 -11.18 4.84
CA TYR A 230 -13.05 -12.62 4.92
C TYR A 230 -14.06 -13.25 5.89
N VAL A 231 -14.88 -14.15 5.38
CA VAL A 231 -15.81 -14.95 6.19
C VAL A 231 -15.09 -16.23 6.62
N ASN A 232 -14.95 -16.40 7.91
CA ASN A 232 -14.39 -17.61 8.49
C ASN A 232 -15.33 -18.80 8.22
N PRO A 233 -14.89 -19.86 7.53
CA PRO A 233 -15.76 -20.98 7.15
C PRO A 233 -16.28 -21.78 8.33
N ASP A 234 -15.59 -21.74 9.49
CA ASP A 234 -15.98 -22.49 10.67
C ASP A 234 -17.06 -21.79 11.49
N THR A 235 -17.08 -20.45 11.49
CA THR A 235 -18.02 -19.63 12.26
C THR A 235 -19.11 -18.98 11.43
N GLY A 236 -18.87 -18.79 10.13
CA GLY A 236 -19.73 -18.01 9.23
C GLY A 236 -19.70 -16.50 9.45
N GLU A 237 -18.78 -16.00 10.29
CA GLU A 237 -18.64 -14.58 10.62
C GLU A 237 -17.41 -13.96 9.93
N VAL A 238 -17.41 -12.62 9.81
CA VAL A 238 -16.25 -11.88 9.31
C VAL A 238 -15.11 -11.94 10.32
N ASP A 239 -13.95 -12.38 9.87
CA ASP A 239 -12.76 -12.56 10.68
C ASP A 239 -11.54 -12.00 9.98
N ILE A 240 -11.21 -10.74 10.27
CA ILE A 240 -10.08 -10.01 9.66
C ILE A 240 -8.75 -10.70 10.00
N TRP A 241 -8.58 -11.16 11.23
CA TRP A 241 -7.35 -11.82 11.66
C TRP A 241 -7.12 -13.13 10.89
N ALA A 242 -8.16 -13.95 10.74
CA ALA A 242 -8.09 -15.18 9.96
C ALA A 242 -7.80 -14.90 8.48
N GLY A 243 -8.42 -13.87 7.89
CA GLY A 243 -8.16 -13.45 6.52
C GLY A 243 -6.69 -13.02 6.30
N VAL A 244 -6.14 -12.22 7.21
CA VAL A 244 -4.74 -11.79 7.17
C VAL A 244 -3.80 -12.98 7.39
N SER A 245 -4.09 -13.85 8.35
CA SER A 245 -3.27 -15.04 8.66
C SER A 245 -3.23 -15.99 7.47
N ARG A 246 -4.35 -16.19 6.77
CA ARG A 246 -4.43 -16.99 5.55
C ARG A 246 -3.56 -16.40 4.45
N LEU A 247 -3.67 -15.09 4.19
CA LEU A 247 -2.85 -14.41 3.19
C LEU A 247 -1.35 -14.52 3.50
N VAL A 248 -0.95 -14.33 4.75
CA VAL A 248 0.45 -14.51 5.18
C VAL A 248 0.93 -15.95 4.92
N GLY A 249 0.06 -16.94 5.13
CA GLY A 249 0.31 -18.34 4.79
C GLY A 249 0.58 -18.55 3.29
N ASP A 250 -0.27 -17.99 2.44
CA ASP A 250 -0.13 -18.06 0.97
C ASP A 250 1.18 -17.39 0.51
N VAL A 251 1.48 -16.20 1.05
CA VAL A 251 2.74 -15.48 0.77
C VAL A 251 3.97 -16.27 1.22
N ARG A 252 3.88 -16.96 2.36
CA ARG A 252 4.95 -17.82 2.88
C ARG A 252 5.23 -18.99 1.94
N THR A 253 4.17 -19.71 1.55
CA THR A 253 4.26 -20.83 0.62
C THR A 253 4.90 -20.39 -0.69
N LYS A 254 4.38 -19.33 -1.31
CA LYS A 254 4.89 -18.83 -2.58
C LYS A 254 6.33 -18.32 -2.49
N SER A 255 6.67 -17.63 -1.41
CA SER A 255 8.04 -17.15 -1.21
C SER A 255 9.06 -18.30 -1.05
N THR A 256 8.64 -19.42 -0.48
CA THR A 256 9.48 -20.63 -0.38
C THR A 256 9.69 -21.28 -1.74
N GLU A 257 8.63 -21.43 -2.55
CA GLU A 257 8.72 -21.94 -3.92
C GLU A 257 9.71 -21.13 -4.77
N LEU A 258 9.64 -19.79 -4.71
CA LEU A 258 10.53 -18.91 -5.48
C LEU A 258 12.00 -18.91 -5.03
N ARG A 259 12.31 -19.51 -3.87
CA ARG A 259 13.71 -19.66 -3.39
C ARG A 259 14.35 -20.98 -3.84
N ILE A 260 13.54 -21.98 -4.12
CA ILE A 260 14.00 -23.34 -4.45
C ILE A 260 14.15 -23.51 -5.97
N GLY A 261 13.45 -22.73 -6.79
CA GLY A 261 13.53 -22.73 -8.26
C GLY A 261 14.49 -21.69 -8.80
#